data_1a3fce7ec79bfbe6674a2e06884574de
#
_entry.id   1a3fce7ec79bfbe6674a2e06884574de
#
_cell.length_a   1.000
_cell.length_b   1.000
_cell.length_c   1.000
_cell.angle_alpha   90.00
_cell.angle_beta   90.00
_cell.angle_gamma   90.00
#
_symmetry.space_group_name_H-M   'P 1'
#
loop_
_entity.id
_entity.type
_entity.pdbx_description
1 polymer ?
#
loop_
_entity_poly.entity_id
_entity_poly.type
_entity_poly.pdbx_seq_one_letter_code
_entity_poly.pdbx_strand_id
1 'polypeptide(L)'
;MFKLIDLPYKSLAPVISDETLSFHHGKHLQTYVDNLNKLIAGTEYEHMSLEEIVVISSMAKSGDALSSAIFNNAGQILNHEMYFSQFTPASSFHGLSVESPLGQQIEKQWGTLAAFQADFEAKGTSLFGSGWVWLQSNADGELSIAQYSNADNPVAHGLKPILTFDVWEHAYYLDYQNRRAAHLQALWQIVDWNAIERRYDNQ
;
A
#
# COMPACT_ATOMS: atom_id res chain seq x y z
N MET A 1 -14.84 -0.24 15.68
CA MET A 1 -13.46 -0.56 16.10
C MET A 1 -12.79 -1.45 15.04
N PHE A 2 -11.63 -1.07 14.61
CA PHE A 2 -10.83 -1.79 13.62
C PHE A 2 -10.15 -3.03 14.20
N LYS A 3 -9.84 -4.00 13.34
CA LYS A 3 -9.14 -5.22 13.70
C LYS A 3 -7.99 -5.43 12.72
N LEU A 4 -6.95 -6.14 13.16
CA LEU A 4 -5.91 -6.60 12.26
C LEU A 4 -6.54 -7.52 11.19
N ILE A 5 -6.22 -7.25 9.92
CA ILE A 5 -6.68 -8.10 8.82
C ILE A 5 -6.03 -9.49 8.87
N ASP A 6 -6.75 -10.51 8.45
CA ASP A 6 -6.16 -11.82 8.22
C ASP A 6 -5.36 -11.83 6.91
N LEU A 7 -4.22 -12.50 6.91
CA LEU A 7 -3.43 -12.66 5.69
C LEU A 7 -4.02 -13.78 4.82
N PRO A 8 -4.17 -13.60 3.49
CA PRO A 8 -4.67 -14.63 2.59
C PRO A 8 -3.65 -15.75 2.31
N TYR A 9 -2.45 -15.68 2.90
CA TYR A 9 -1.34 -16.60 2.73
C TYR A 9 -0.64 -16.86 4.08
N LYS A 10 0.11 -17.95 4.13
CA LYS A 10 0.88 -18.33 5.34
C LYS A 10 2.33 -17.84 5.28
N SER A 11 2.90 -17.71 4.08
CA SER A 11 4.29 -17.34 3.85
C SER A 11 4.44 -16.67 2.49
N LEU A 12 5.36 -15.74 2.38
CA LEU A 12 5.79 -15.10 1.14
C LEU A 12 7.29 -15.35 0.86
N ALA A 13 7.90 -16.26 1.63
CA ALA A 13 9.30 -16.62 1.42
C ALA A 13 9.53 -17.20 0.01
N PRO A 14 10.67 -16.92 -0.63
CA PRO A 14 11.84 -16.23 -0.09
C PRO A 14 11.81 -14.69 -0.27
N VAL A 15 10.75 -14.11 -0.85
CA VAL A 15 10.66 -12.68 -1.19
C VAL A 15 10.53 -11.81 0.07
N ILE A 16 9.62 -12.20 0.97
CA ILE A 16 9.49 -11.63 2.32
C ILE A 16 9.61 -12.80 3.29
N SER A 17 10.56 -12.75 4.21
CA SER A 17 10.74 -13.80 5.20
C SER A 17 9.57 -13.87 6.18
N ASP A 18 9.34 -15.05 6.76
CA ASP A 18 8.32 -15.21 7.80
C ASP A 18 8.64 -14.36 9.03
N GLU A 19 9.93 -14.10 9.30
CA GLU A 19 10.36 -13.20 10.37
C GLU A 19 9.89 -11.77 10.08
N THR A 20 10.21 -11.22 8.90
CA THR A 20 9.75 -9.89 8.48
C THR A 20 8.22 -9.81 8.55
N LEU A 21 7.51 -10.81 8.03
CA LEU A 21 6.06 -10.85 8.02
C LEU A 21 5.49 -10.85 9.45
N SER A 22 6.09 -11.60 10.38
CA SER A 22 5.66 -11.66 11.78
C SER A 22 5.76 -10.32 12.51
N PHE A 23 6.80 -9.54 12.21
CA PHE A 23 6.97 -8.19 12.77
C PHE A 23 6.11 -7.17 12.03
N HIS A 24 6.16 -7.16 10.71
CA HIS A 24 5.53 -6.12 9.89
C HIS A 24 3.99 -6.18 10.00
N HIS A 25 3.40 -7.35 9.85
CA HIS A 25 1.96 -7.55 10.03
C HIS A 25 1.60 -7.71 11.51
N GLY A 26 2.19 -8.69 12.21
CA GLY A 26 1.73 -9.11 13.53
C GLY A 26 2.06 -8.15 14.68
N LYS A 27 3.00 -7.21 14.50
CA LYS A 27 3.38 -6.24 15.52
C LYS A 27 3.20 -4.81 15.03
N HIS A 28 3.77 -4.45 13.90
CA HIS A 28 3.80 -3.07 13.41
C HIS A 28 2.40 -2.60 13.01
N LEU A 29 1.72 -3.33 12.11
CA LEU A 29 0.35 -3.02 11.73
C LEU A 29 -0.61 -3.12 12.93
N GLN A 30 -0.47 -4.15 13.80
CA GLN A 30 -1.30 -4.27 15.00
C GLN A 30 -1.18 -3.04 15.89
N THR A 31 0.01 -2.47 16.03
CA THR A 31 0.22 -1.26 16.83
C THR A 31 -0.56 -0.06 16.28
N TYR A 32 -0.60 0.12 14.96
CA TYR A 32 -1.42 1.19 14.35
C TYR A 32 -2.92 0.97 14.61
N VAL A 33 -3.40 -0.27 14.49
CA VAL A 33 -4.80 -0.63 14.79
C VAL A 33 -5.15 -0.31 16.24
N ASP A 34 -4.32 -0.71 17.19
CA ASP A 34 -4.53 -0.46 18.61
C ASP A 34 -4.52 1.03 18.93
N ASN A 35 -3.61 1.79 18.32
CA ASN A 35 -3.50 3.23 18.53
C ASN A 35 -4.69 3.98 17.91
N LEU A 36 -5.09 3.64 16.69
CA LEU A 36 -6.25 4.27 16.07
C LEU A 36 -7.49 4.05 16.92
N ASN A 37 -7.75 2.81 17.34
CA ASN A 37 -8.91 2.48 18.18
C ASN A 37 -8.95 3.28 19.49
N LYS A 38 -7.78 3.55 20.10
CA LYS A 38 -7.70 4.40 21.31
C LYS A 38 -8.00 5.86 21.00
N LEU A 39 -7.47 6.37 19.87
CA LEU A 39 -7.62 7.78 19.48
C LEU A 39 -9.05 8.14 19.11
N ILE A 40 -9.78 7.23 18.47
CA ILE A 40 -11.13 7.48 17.95
C ILE A 40 -12.25 7.14 18.96
N ALA A 41 -11.94 6.44 20.06
CA ALA A 41 -12.94 6.04 21.06
C ALA A 41 -13.71 7.23 21.62
N GLY A 42 -15.05 7.19 21.51
CA GLY A 42 -15.94 8.27 21.97
C GLY A 42 -15.91 9.54 21.10
N THR A 43 -15.28 9.51 19.94
CA THR A 43 -15.30 10.60 18.96
C THR A 43 -16.25 10.26 17.78
N GLU A 44 -16.50 11.25 16.91
CA GLU A 44 -17.27 11.04 15.68
C GLU A 44 -16.64 9.99 14.73
N TYR A 45 -15.33 9.82 14.78
CA TYR A 45 -14.58 8.85 13.96
C TYR A 45 -14.89 7.39 14.31
N GLU A 46 -15.45 7.10 15.49
CA GLU A 46 -15.71 5.71 15.93
C GLU A 46 -16.66 4.93 15.03
N HIS A 47 -17.51 5.65 14.28
CA HIS A 47 -18.53 5.08 13.41
C HIS A 47 -18.22 5.20 11.90
N MET A 48 -17.05 5.73 11.56
CA MET A 48 -16.61 5.95 10.19
C MET A 48 -15.83 4.74 9.64
N SER A 49 -15.84 4.58 8.33
CA SER A 49 -14.92 3.67 7.63
C SER A 49 -13.48 4.19 7.72
N LEU A 50 -12.52 3.31 7.43
CA LEU A 50 -11.10 3.68 7.46
C LEU A 50 -10.79 4.78 6.44
N GLU A 51 -11.37 4.68 5.24
CA GLU A 51 -11.21 5.65 4.17
C GLU A 51 -11.80 7.01 4.55
N GLU A 52 -12.99 7.05 5.16
CA GLU A 52 -13.60 8.30 5.65
C GLU A 52 -12.71 8.97 6.69
N ILE A 53 -12.16 8.19 7.63
CA ILE A 53 -11.22 8.72 8.64
C ILE A 53 -9.99 9.32 7.97
N VAL A 54 -9.38 8.62 6.99
CA VAL A 54 -8.22 9.12 6.25
C VAL A 54 -8.54 10.44 5.56
N VAL A 55 -9.66 10.52 4.83
CA VAL A 55 -10.07 11.74 4.11
C VAL A 55 -10.30 12.90 5.07
N ILE A 56 -11.11 12.69 6.12
CA ILE A 56 -11.49 13.78 7.04
C ILE A 56 -10.28 14.25 7.84
N SER A 57 -9.48 13.32 8.39
CA SER A 57 -8.30 13.70 9.18
C SER A 57 -7.18 14.33 8.35
N SER A 58 -7.08 14.01 7.05
CA SER A 58 -6.13 14.67 6.13
C SER A 58 -6.46 16.14 5.88
N MET A 59 -7.76 16.52 5.96
CA MET A 59 -8.22 17.89 5.73
C MET A 59 -8.09 18.79 6.96
N ALA A 60 -7.66 18.25 8.10
CA ALA A 60 -7.53 18.99 9.32
C ALA A 60 -6.53 20.15 9.18
N LYS A 61 -6.80 21.25 9.90
CA LYS A 61 -5.92 22.42 9.89
C LYS A 61 -4.53 22.04 10.40
N SER A 62 -3.51 22.58 9.73
CA SER A 62 -2.12 22.44 10.17
C SER A 62 -2.00 22.84 11.65
N GLY A 63 -1.46 21.94 12.48
CA GLY A 63 -1.27 22.15 13.93
C GLY A 63 -2.31 21.45 14.82
N ASP A 64 -3.34 20.80 14.27
CA ASP A 64 -4.21 19.91 15.04
C ASP A 64 -3.50 18.56 15.30
N ALA A 65 -2.95 18.42 16.50
CA ALA A 65 -2.19 17.25 16.90
C ALA A 65 -3.04 15.97 16.95
N LEU A 66 -4.32 16.06 17.31
CA LEU A 66 -5.21 14.90 17.38
C LEU A 66 -5.53 14.38 15.98
N SER A 67 -5.96 15.26 15.07
CA SER A 67 -6.24 14.88 13.68
C SER A 67 -4.99 14.35 12.98
N SER A 68 -3.81 14.94 13.24
CA SER A 68 -2.54 14.43 12.72
C SER A 68 -2.23 13.02 13.24
N ALA A 69 -2.48 12.75 14.53
CA ALA A 69 -2.28 11.43 15.11
C ALA A 69 -3.28 10.40 14.53
N ILE A 70 -4.54 10.79 14.35
CA ILE A 70 -5.58 9.95 13.73
C ILE A 70 -5.17 9.65 12.28
N PHE A 71 -4.82 10.66 11.47
CA PHE A 71 -4.37 10.48 10.10
C PHE A 71 -3.18 9.53 9.99
N ASN A 72 -2.16 9.74 10.82
CA ASN A 72 -0.97 8.90 10.79
C ASN A 72 -1.28 7.42 11.05
N ASN A 73 -2.16 7.11 12.01
CA ASN A 73 -2.52 5.73 12.30
C ASN A 73 -3.49 5.15 11.26
N ALA A 74 -4.53 5.89 10.88
CA ALA A 74 -5.51 5.45 9.89
C ALA A 74 -4.87 5.26 8.50
N GLY A 75 -4.05 6.22 8.05
CA GLY A 75 -3.32 6.12 6.79
C GLY A 75 -2.38 4.91 6.77
N GLN A 76 -1.63 4.68 7.87
CA GLN A 76 -0.78 3.50 7.95
C GLN A 76 -1.56 2.18 7.94
N ILE A 77 -2.73 2.11 8.60
CA ILE A 77 -3.57 0.91 8.53
C ILE A 77 -4.00 0.67 7.08
N LEU A 78 -4.56 1.68 6.41
CA LEU A 78 -5.00 1.58 5.03
C LEU A 78 -3.86 1.15 4.09
N ASN A 79 -2.69 1.77 4.23
CA ASN A 79 -1.51 1.46 3.42
C ASN A 79 -1.08 -0.01 3.60
N HIS A 80 -1.01 -0.49 4.84
CA HIS A 80 -0.61 -1.86 5.13
C HIS A 80 -1.68 -2.89 4.72
N GLU A 81 -2.98 -2.59 4.89
CA GLU A 81 -4.05 -3.46 4.41
C GLU A 81 -4.00 -3.62 2.89
N MET A 82 -3.79 -2.52 2.17
CA MET A 82 -3.58 -2.54 0.73
C MET A 82 -2.32 -3.34 0.34
N TYR A 83 -1.22 -3.14 1.06
CA TYR A 83 0.06 -3.82 0.83
C TYR A 83 -0.06 -5.33 1.06
N PHE A 84 -0.59 -5.77 2.21
CA PHE A 84 -0.67 -7.20 2.51
C PHE A 84 -1.72 -7.95 1.69
N SER A 85 -2.84 -7.32 1.33
CA SER A 85 -3.91 -7.97 0.56
C SER A 85 -3.64 -8.09 -0.95
N GLN A 86 -2.48 -7.61 -1.43
CA GLN A 86 -2.10 -7.67 -2.84
C GLN A 86 -1.08 -8.76 -3.17
N PHE A 87 -0.71 -9.60 -2.21
CA PHE A 87 0.33 -10.61 -2.43
C PHE A 87 -0.24 -12.03 -2.46
N THR A 88 0.48 -12.88 -3.18
CA THR A 88 0.27 -14.32 -3.23
C THR A 88 1.63 -15.02 -3.17
N PRO A 89 1.73 -16.24 -2.63
CA PRO A 89 2.98 -17.00 -2.69
C PRO A 89 3.48 -17.13 -4.13
N ALA A 90 4.80 -17.07 -4.33
CA ALA A 90 5.41 -17.17 -5.67
C ALA A 90 4.99 -18.44 -6.44
N SER A 91 4.67 -19.52 -5.72
CA SER A 91 4.14 -20.77 -6.32
C SER A 91 2.73 -20.61 -6.91
N SER A 92 2.01 -19.58 -6.54
CA SER A 92 0.65 -19.26 -7.01
C SER A 92 0.63 -17.99 -7.87
N PHE A 93 1.80 -17.49 -8.27
CA PHE A 93 1.93 -16.29 -9.08
C PHE A 93 1.31 -16.49 -10.46
N HIS A 94 0.50 -15.52 -10.87
CA HIS A 94 -0.03 -15.37 -12.23
C HIS A 94 0.33 -13.96 -12.71
N GLY A 95 0.87 -13.86 -13.91
CA GLY A 95 1.20 -12.57 -14.53
C GLY A 95 -0.06 -11.75 -14.86
N LEU A 96 0.12 -10.45 -15.00
CA LEU A 96 -0.94 -9.56 -15.50
C LEU A 96 -1.35 -9.97 -16.91
N SER A 97 -2.68 -10.10 -17.16
CA SER A 97 -3.18 -10.29 -18.50
C SER A 97 -3.08 -8.99 -19.31
N VAL A 98 -2.45 -9.05 -20.45
CA VAL A 98 -2.39 -7.91 -21.40
C VAL A 98 -3.78 -7.56 -21.98
N GLU A 99 -4.72 -8.50 -21.92
CA GLU A 99 -6.10 -8.31 -22.40
C GLU A 99 -7.03 -7.73 -21.33
N SER A 100 -6.60 -7.69 -20.06
CA SER A 100 -7.40 -7.09 -19.00
C SER A 100 -7.45 -5.56 -19.13
N PRO A 101 -8.49 -4.89 -18.62
CA PRO A 101 -8.57 -3.43 -18.63
C PRO A 101 -7.32 -2.76 -18.04
N LEU A 102 -6.80 -3.28 -16.93
CA LEU A 102 -5.57 -2.79 -16.31
C LEU A 102 -4.35 -3.01 -17.23
N GLY A 103 -4.21 -4.22 -17.81
CA GLY A 103 -3.12 -4.56 -18.72
C GLY A 103 -3.09 -3.64 -19.94
N GLN A 104 -4.24 -3.43 -20.57
CA GLN A 104 -4.38 -2.50 -21.71
C GLN A 104 -4.04 -1.05 -21.31
N GLN A 105 -4.47 -0.59 -20.14
CA GLN A 105 -4.15 0.76 -19.69
C GLN A 105 -2.65 0.93 -19.38
N ILE A 106 -2.01 -0.07 -18.79
CA ILE A 106 -0.55 -0.08 -18.57
C ILE A 106 0.18 -0.07 -19.92
N GLU A 107 -0.22 -0.91 -20.87
CA GLU A 107 0.39 -0.93 -22.20
C GLU A 107 0.21 0.41 -22.93
N LYS A 108 -0.96 1.01 -22.87
CA LYS A 108 -1.25 2.33 -23.44
C LYS A 108 -0.35 3.42 -22.88
N GLN A 109 -0.06 3.41 -21.58
CA GLN A 109 0.67 4.50 -20.91
C GLN A 109 2.18 4.29 -20.87
N TRP A 110 2.67 3.05 -20.72
CA TRP A 110 4.09 2.73 -20.59
C TRP A 110 4.64 1.85 -21.73
N GLY A 111 3.80 1.39 -22.64
CA GLY A 111 4.19 0.53 -23.77
C GLY A 111 4.39 -0.94 -23.40
N THR A 112 4.91 -1.24 -22.20
CA THR A 112 5.08 -2.61 -21.70
C THR A 112 4.95 -2.69 -20.20
N LEU A 113 4.59 -3.87 -19.67
CA LEU A 113 4.61 -4.12 -18.22
C LEU A 113 6.01 -3.89 -17.62
N ALA A 114 7.07 -4.29 -18.34
CA ALA A 114 8.45 -4.10 -17.87
C ALA A 114 8.82 -2.61 -17.75
N ALA A 115 8.38 -1.77 -18.67
CA ALA A 115 8.62 -0.32 -18.60
C ALA A 115 7.85 0.32 -17.43
N PHE A 116 6.60 -0.10 -17.19
CA PHE A 116 5.83 0.28 -16.00
C PHE A 116 6.54 -0.12 -14.70
N GLN A 117 6.98 -1.38 -14.60
CA GLN A 117 7.69 -1.87 -13.41
C GLN A 117 8.98 -1.08 -13.15
N ALA A 118 9.75 -0.78 -14.20
CA ALA A 118 10.98 0.02 -14.08
C ALA A 118 10.71 1.44 -13.59
N ASP A 119 9.65 2.10 -14.08
CA ASP A 119 9.25 3.44 -13.62
C ASP A 119 8.77 3.40 -12.16
N PHE A 120 7.98 2.39 -11.80
CA PHE A 120 7.51 2.18 -10.43
C PHE A 120 8.66 1.94 -9.44
N GLU A 121 9.62 1.09 -9.80
CA GLU A 121 10.84 0.83 -9.02
C GLU A 121 11.70 2.09 -8.86
N ALA A 122 11.87 2.86 -9.94
CA ALA A 122 12.62 4.12 -9.91
C ALA A 122 11.98 5.14 -8.95
N LYS A 123 10.66 5.25 -8.99
CA LYS A 123 9.90 6.09 -8.04
C LYS A 123 10.06 5.60 -6.61
N GLY A 124 9.87 4.30 -6.34
CA GLY A 124 10.04 3.74 -4.99
C GLY A 124 11.47 3.91 -4.45
N THR A 125 12.48 3.72 -5.30
CA THR A 125 13.89 3.86 -4.91
C THR A 125 14.26 5.32 -4.61
N SER A 126 13.75 6.27 -5.39
CA SER A 126 14.08 7.69 -5.26
C SER A 126 13.33 8.43 -4.15
N LEU A 127 12.32 7.83 -3.52
CA LEU A 127 11.62 8.45 -2.41
C LEU A 127 12.59 8.67 -1.25
N PHE A 128 12.77 9.93 -0.85
CA PHE A 128 13.65 10.27 0.25
C PHE A 128 12.97 9.99 1.59
N GLY A 129 13.60 9.14 2.40
CA GLY A 129 13.07 8.76 3.72
C GLY A 129 12.04 7.64 3.66
N SER A 130 11.08 7.69 4.57
CA SER A 130 10.02 6.71 4.76
C SER A 130 8.78 7.06 3.97
N GLY A 131 8.12 6.07 3.40
CA GLY A 131 6.89 6.28 2.66
C GLY A 131 6.52 5.08 1.78
N TRP A 132 5.76 5.37 0.74
CA TRP A 132 5.10 4.39 -0.11
C TRP A 132 5.17 4.83 -1.57
N VAL A 133 5.36 3.90 -2.47
CA VAL A 133 5.15 4.12 -3.91
C VAL A 133 3.82 3.49 -4.30
N TRP A 134 3.03 4.20 -5.11
CA TRP A 134 1.67 3.85 -5.47
C TRP A 134 1.44 3.85 -6.96
N LEU A 135 0.71 2.86 -7.46
CA LEU A 135 -0.09 2.99 -8.66
C LEU A 135 -1.48 3.44 -8.23
N GLN A 136 -1.94 4.53 -8.81
CA GLN A 136 -3.24 5.13 -8.51
C GLN A 136 -3.97 5.48 -9.81
N SER A 137 -5.30 5.63 -9.73
CA SER A 137 -6.09 6.13 -10.85
C SER A 137 -6.93 7.35 -10.47
N ASN A 138 -7.19 8.21 -11.46
CA ASN A 138 -8.19 9.26 -11.37
C ASN A 138 -9.60 8.72 -11.72
N ALA A 139 -10.60 9.58 -11.69
CA ALA A 139 -11.99 9.24 -12.00
C ALA A 139 -12.21 8.79 -13.46
N ASP A 140 -11.29 9.15 -14.37
CA ASP A 140 -11.33 8.76 -15.78
C ASP A 140 -10.61 7.41 -16.03
N GLY A 141 -10.11 6.77 -14.98
CA GLY A 141 -9.35 5.51 -15.07
C GLY A 141 -7.91 5.66 -15.55
N GLU A 142 -7.41 6.90 -15.70
CA GLU A 142 -6.01 7.12 -16.05
C GLU A 142 -5.10 6.79 -14.86
N LEU A 143 -4.04 6.04 -15.14
CA LEU A 143 -3.09 5.60 -14.13
C LEU A 143 -1.96 6.63 -13.94
N SER A 144 -1.45 6.70 -12.73
CA SER A 144 -0.22 7.44 -12.43
C SER A 144 0.57 6.75 -11.32
N ILE A 145 1.89 6.91 -11.35
CA ILE A 145 2.78 6.44 -10.29
C ILE A 145 3.13 7.63 -9.39
N ALA A 146 2.80 7.52 -8.11
CA ALA A 146 3.03 8.57 -7.11
C ALA A 146 3.90 8.07 -5.96
N GLN A 147 4.58 9.03 -5.31
CA GLN A 147 5.32 8.81 -4.06
C GLN A 147 4.63 9.58 -2.96
N TYR A 148 4.35 8.93 -1.84
CA TYR A 148 3.78 9.57 -0.67
C TYR A 148 4.65 9.31 0.56
N SER A 149 4.96 10.36 1.31
CA SER A 149 5.80 10.27 2.51
C SER A 149 4.99 9.81 3.71
N ASN A 150 5.62 9.05 4.59
CA ASN A 150 5.06 8.62 5.87
C ASN A 150 3.74 7.84 5.73
N ALA A 151 2.62 8.39 6.21
CA ALA A 151 1.30 7.75 6.19
C ALA A 151 0.41 8.19 5.03
N ASP A 152 0.88 9.17 4.24
CA ASP A 152 0.10 9.75 3.14
C ASP A 152 -0.15 8.72 2.02
N ASN A 153 -1.28 8.88 1.32
CA ASN A 153 -1.75 7.91 0.33
C ASN A 153 -2.76 8.53 -0.66
N PRO A 154 -3.07 7.83 -1.76
CA PRO A 154 -4.00 8.35 -2.78
C PRO A 154 -5.39 8.75 -2.27
N VAL A 155 -5.93 8.04 -1.26
CA VAL A 155 -7.28 8.29 -0.72
C VAL A 155 -7.38 9.68 -0.10
N ALA A 156 -6.33 10.13 0.59
CA ALA A 156 -6.25 11.48 1.14
C ALA A 156 -6.31 12.59 0.08
N HIS A 157 -6.05 12.25 -1.17
CA HIS A 157 -6.04 13.16 -2.33
C HIS A 157 -7.22 12.93 -3.29
N GLY A 158 -8.20 12.13 -2.92
CA GLY A 158 -9.37 11.81 -3.75
C GLY A 158 -9.04 10.95 -4.97
N LEU A 159 -7.93 10.21 -4.93
CA LEU A 159 -7.48 9.29 -5.96
C LEU A 159 -7.67 7.84 -5.50
N LYS A 160 -7.85 6.95 -6.45
CA LYS A 160 -8.08 5.53 -6.19
C LYS A 160 -6.75 4.77 -6.09
N PRO A 161 -6.45 4.12 -4.95
CA PRO A 161 -5.27 3.29 -4.79
C PRO A 161 -5.45 1.95 -5.53
N ILE A 162 -4.45 1.54 -6.32
CA ILE A 162 -4.48 0.30 -7.11
C ILE A 162 -3.45 -0.70 -6.60
N LEU A 163 -2.17 -0.28 -6.53
CA LEU A 163 -1.04 -1.09 -6.07
C LEU A 163 -0.12 -0.23 -5.21
N THR A 164 0.50 -0.81 -4.19
CA THR A 164 1.49 -0.08 -3.39
C THR A 164 2.65 -0.94 -2.97
N PHE A 165 3.86 -0.36 -2.92
CA PHE A 165 5.00 -0.98 -2.25
C PHE A 165 5.47 -0.09 -1.10
N ASP A 166 5.71 -0.74 0.04
CA ASP A 166 6.25 -0.11 1.23
C ASP A 166 7.76 0.11 1.07
N VAL A 167 8.19 1.36 1.21
CA VAL A 167 9.61 1.74 1.18
C VAL A 167 10.13 2.23 2.52
N TRP A 168 9.36 2.05 3.60
CA TRP A 168 9.86 2.15 4.96
C TRP A 168 10.90 1.05 5.20
N GLU A 169 11.96 1.35 5.92
CA GLU A 169 13.03 0.37 6.18
C GLU A 169 12.54 -0.86 6.95
N HIS A 170 11.54 -0.71 7.83
CA HIS A 170 10.96 -1.84 8.56
C HIS A 170 10.36 -2.92 7.64
N ALA A 171 9.95 -2.57 6.42
CA ALA A 171 9.36 -3.50 5.47
C ALA A 171 10.39 -4.47 4.85
N TYR A 172 11.69 -4.08 4.84
CA TYR A 172 12.68 -4.84 4.07
C TYR A 172 14.05 -4.99 4.75
N TYR A 173 14.33 -4.32 5.85
CA TYR A 173 15.68 -4.25 6.40
C TYR A 173 16.21 -5.61 6.88
N LEU A 174 15.36 -6.47 7.45
CA LEU A 174 15.75 -7.81 7.88
C LEU A 174 16.18 -8.71 6.70
N ASP A 175 15.54 -8.56 5.55
CA ASP A 175 15.78 -9.41 4.38
C ASP A 175 16.78 -8.79 3.39
N TYR A 176 16.72 -7.48 3.21
CA TYR A 176 17.46 -6.77 2.16
C TYR A 176 18.43 -5.71 2.69
N GLN A 177 18.45 -5.38 3.97
CA GLN A 177 19.24 -4.32 4.60
C GLN A 177 19.00 -2.98 3.85
N ASN A 178 20.03 -2.28 3.42
CA ASN A 178 19.94 -1.02 2.69
C ASN A 178 19.57 -1.16 1.20
N ARG A 179 19.31 -2.39 0.73
CA ARG A 179 19.10 -2.67 -0.70
C ARG A 179 17.62 -2.49 -1.11
N ARG A 180 17.08 -1.28 -0.92
CA ARG A 180 15.68 -0.95 -1.27
C ARG A 180 15.31 -1.35 -2.70
N ALA A 181 16.17 -1.09 -3.68
CA ALA A 181 15.92 -1.45 -5.07
C ALA A 181 15.74 -2.98 -5.25
N ALA A 182 16.54 -3.79 -4.59
CA ALA A 182 16.42 -5.26 -4.65
C ALA A 182 15.11 -5.75 -4.00
N HIS A 183 14.68 -5.12 -2.91
CA HIS A 183 13.38 -5.39 -2.30
C HIS A 183 12.24 -5.09 -3.28
N LEU A 184 12.20 -3.89 -3.86
CA LEU A 184 11.15 -3.50 -4.81
C LEU A 184 11.10 -4.45 -6.01
N GLN A 185 12.25 -4.81 -6.56
CA GLN A 185 12.34 -5.75 -7.67
C GLN A 185 11.82 -7.16 -7.31
N ALA A 186 12.12 -7.62 -6.10
CA ALA A 186 11.68 -8.94 -5.65
C ALA A 186 10.16 -9.01 -5.44
N LEU A 187 9.51 -7.92 -5.00
CA LEU A 187 8.08 -7.89 -4.73
C LEU A 187 7.22 -8.26 -5.96
N TRP A 188 7.67 -7.97 -7.16
CA TRP A 188 6.93 -8.34 -8.38
C TRP A 188 6.68 -9.83 -8.54
N GLN A 189 7.48 -10.69 -7.88
CA GLN A 189 7.34 -12.14 -7.94
C GLN A 189 6.15 -12.67 -7.11
N ILE A 190 5.58 -11.82 -6.26
CA ILE A 190 4.50 -12.19 -5.35
C ILE A 190 3.25 -11.30 -5.48
N VAL A 191 3.22 -10.37 -6.43
CA VAL A 191 2.01 -9.56 -6.70
C VAL A 191 0.89 -10.45 -7.21
N ASP A 192 -0.26 -10.45 -6.53
CA ASP A 192 -1.51 -11.03 -7.02
C ASP A 192 -2.18 -10.07 -8.01
N TRP A 193 -1.86 -10.20 -9.28
CA TRP A 193 -2.43 -9.36 -10.32
C TRP A 193 -3.96 -9.45 -10.39
N ASN A 194 -4.57 -10.56 -10.01
CA ASN A 194 -6.03 -10.65 -9.93
C ASN A 194 -6.60 -9.70 -8.85
N ALA A 195 -5.90 -9.55 -7.72
CA ALA A 195 -6.29 -8.59 -6.69
C ALA A 195 -6.15 -7.15 -7.20
N ILE A 196 -5.08 -6.85 -7.93
CA ILE A 196 -4.84 -5.53 -8.51
C ILE A 196 -5.86 -5.19 -9.59
N GLU A 197 -6.16 -6.13 -10.49
CA GLU A 197 -7.21 -5.97 -11.53
C GLU A 197 -8.58 -5.68 -10.90
N ARG A 198 -8.99 -6.47 -9.89
CA ARG A 198 -10.24 -6.20 -9.17
C ARG A 198 -10.32 -4.81 -8.57
N ARG A 199 -9.19 -4.30 -8.02
CA ARG A 199 -9.15 -2.92 -7.50
C ARG A 199 -9.32 -1.89 -8.62
N TYR A 200 -8.72 -2.12 -9.77
CA TYR A 200 -8.85 -1.23 -10.92
C TYR A 200 -10.27 -1.25 -11.48
N ASP A 201 -10.87 -2.43 -11.67
CA ASP A 201 -12.19 -2.62 -12.29
C ASP A 201 -13.36 -2.13 -11.43
N ASN A 202 -13.24 -2.15 -10.10
CA ASN A 202 -14.27 -1.65 -9.17
C ASN A 202 -14.36 -0.10 -9.20
N GLN A 203 -14.60 0.48 -10.38
CA GLN A 203 -14.77 1.93 -10.55
C GLN A 203 -16.15 2.40 -10.09
#